data_05af4a71f1e71287489ca3cb31f648c2
#
_entry.id   05af4a71f1e71287489ca3cb31f648c2
#
_cell.length_a   1.000
_cell.length_b   1.000
_cell.length_c   1.000
_cell.angle_alpha   90.00
_cell.angle_beta   90.00
_cell.angle_gamma   90.00
#
_symmetry.space_group_name_H-M   'P 1'
#
loop_
_entity.id
_entity.type
_entity.pdbx_description
1 polymer ?
#
loop_
_entity_poly.entity_id
_entity_poly.type
_entity_poly.pdbx_seq_one_letter_code
_entity_poly.pdbx_strand_id
1 'polypeptide(L)'
;GYAYEYTYDDNHNVTKIESQTHMNYNYTYSTKGLATSLEVKCGSKVTDVGTLKSEVTYDSNGLLSSATDQDGNKVEYKYDGNKGTLTQTTDKLDSKNPVVTDYTYDSNTDQIKSVKQSDSNGNEYSIAYSYSSKSKLLEKISRDGTDYSIQYDEFGNKIDSKVGSQSLASYSYGANNRPLLSLTYGTGQNVSYAYDEFGNVKTRKYNGKTAFNWYSDRGGNIIRENDYLNKRLTDFTYDTTGRLVRQTVADSSVTGSSNKLLFGFEYSYDLNNNITQLVTKTTDKTVKNKFTFGKDNLPATFTLSTGKKVNYTYDGLNRLTKTSLTTSADKPIDTTYTYFASKRGSDYTTTKLKSETINGEKYEYKYDARSNITDVTKDGVLQ
;
A
#
# COMPACT_ATOMS: atom_id res chain seq x y z
N GLY A 1 -0.53 13.68 -27.24
CA GLY A 1 0.43 12.80 -26.55
C GLY A 1 1.51 13.62 -25.88
N TYR A 2 2.06 13.12 -24.79
CA TYR A 2 3.22 13.74 -24.14
C TYR A 2 4.48 13.24 -24.85
N ALA A 3 5.33 14.17 -25.27
CA ALA A 3 6.69 13.87 -25.66
C ALA A 3 7.59 13.96 -24.43
N TYR A 4 8.39 12.94 -24.19
CA TYR A 4 9.45 12.93 -23.21
C TYR A 4 10.78 12.89 -23.94
N GLU A 5 11.70 13.74 -23.51
CA GLU A 5 13.08 13.74 -23.96
C GLU A 5 13.95 13.10 -22.87
N TYR A 6 14.86 12.22 -23.30
CA TYR A 6 15.77 11.52 -22.40
C TYR A 6 17.19 12.00 -22.69
N THR A 7 17.92 12.33 -21.63
CA THR A 7 19.35 12.65 -21.71
C THR A 7 20.11 11.54 -20.98
N TYR A 8 21.25 11.16 -21.53
CA TYR A 8 22.08 10.08 -20.99
C TYR A 8 23.49 10.60 -20.73
N ASP A 9 24.21 9.97 -19.79
CA ASP A 9 25.65 10.14 -19.62
C ASP A 9 26.43 9.19 -20.57
N ASP A 10 27.76 9.30 -20.53
CA ASP A 10 28.65 8.46 -21.35
C ASP A 10 28.58 6.97 -21.00
N ASN A 11 28.04 6.62 -19.84
CA ASN A 11 27.80 5.24 -19.41
C ASN A 11 26.40 4.75 -19.74
N HIS A 12 25.62 5.52 -20.51
CA HIS A 12 24.25 5.24 -20.92
C HIS A 12 23.22 5.25 -19.77
N ASN A 13 23.53 5.86 -18.63
CA ASN A 13 22.56 6.10 -17.57
C ASN A 13 21.68 7.30 -17.95
N VAL A 14 20.37 7.21 -17.67
CA VAL A 14 19.43 8.34 -17.89
C VAL A 14 19.69 9.42 -16.84
N THR A 15 20.24 10.57 -17.26
CA THR A 15 20.48 11.72 -16.36
C THR A 15 19.32 12.67 -16.28
N LYS A 16 18.46 12.72 -17.32
CA LYS A 16 17.29 13.56 -17.33
C LYS A 16 16.15 12.93 -18.12
N ILE A 17 14.93 13.09 -17.61
CA ILE A 17 13.70 12.88 -18.36
C ILE A 17 12.97 14.22 -18.34
N GLU A 18 12.72 14.81 -19.50
CA GLU A 18 12.11 16.12 -19.64
C GLU A 18 10.74 16.05 -20.30
N SER A 19 9.77 16.75 -19.70
CA SER A 19 8.47 17.03 -20.28
C SER A 19 8.22 18.54 -20.22
N GLN A 20 7.86 19.15 -21.34
CA GLN A 20 7.57 20.59 -21.40
C GLN A 20 6.31 21.00 -20.65
N THR A 21 5.43 20.05 -20.33
CA THR A 21 4.10 20.32 -19.76
C THR A 21 3.85 19.60 -18.46
N HIS A 22 4.86 18.91 -17.93
CA HIS A 22 4.70 18.01 -16.78
C HIS A 22 5.94 18.02 -15.90
N MET A 23 6.11 17.01 -15.02
CA MET A 23 7.29 16.91 -14.17
C MET A 23 8.52 16.50 -14.95
N ASN A 24 9.64 17.12 -14.61
CA ASN A 24 10.96 16.75 -15.09
C ASN A 24 11.74 16.04 -13.98
N TYR A 25 12.49 15.03 -14.35
CA TYR A 25 13.25 14.17 -13.45
C TYR A 25 14.73 14.30 -13.78
N ASN A 26 15.55 14.64 -12.79
CA ASN A 26 17.00 14.72 -12.93
C ASN A 26 17.65 13.72 -12.00
N TYR A 27 18.53 12.90 -12.55
CA TYR A 27 19.23 11.84 -11.82
C TYR A 27 20.73 12.14 -11.78
N THR A 28 21.37 11.80 -10.69
CA THR A 28 22.84 11.78 -10.59
C THR A 28 23.31 10.37 -10.23
N TYR A 29 24.54 10.07 -10.62
CA TYR A 29 25.11 8.75 -10.44
C TYR A 29 26.49 8.83 -9.79
N SER A 30 26.87 7.78 -9.09
CA SER A 30 28.24 7.58 -8.62
C SER A 30 29.16 7.15 -9.77
N THR A 31 30.44 7.16 -9.55
CA THR A 31 31.44 6.65 -10.51
C THR A 31 31.26 5.17 -10.85
N LYS A 32 30.48 4.42 -10.06
CA LYS A 32 30.11 3.03 -10.29
C LYS A 32 28.77 2.87 -11.03
N GLY A 33 28.14 3.95 -11.50
CA GLY A 33 26.84 3.91 -12.19
C GLY A 33 25.64 3.69 -11.25
N LEU A 34 25.80 3.83 -9.93
CA LEU A 34 24.70 3.74 -8.98
C LEU A 34 24.02 5.09 -8.83
N ALA A 35 22.68 5.15 -8.92
CA ALA A 35 21.92 6.39 -8.76
C ALA A 35 22.11 6.98 -7.36
N THR A 36 22.49 8.25 -7.26
CA THR A 36 22.79 8.96 -6.00
C THR A 36 21.76 10.00 -5.64
N SER A 37 21.06 10.59 -6.61
CA SER A 37 19.95 11.49 -6.32
C SER A 37 18.87 11.44 -7.40
N LEU A 38 17.68 11.84 -6.99
CA LEU A 38 16.56 12.19 -7.86
C LEU A 38 16.02 13.54 -7.44
N GLU A 39 16.00 14.50 -8.39
CA GLU A 39 15.28 15.76 -8.28
C GLU A 39 14.10 15.77 -9.23
N VAL A 40 12.92 16.09 -8.70
CA VAL A 40 11.70 16.25 -9.49
C VAL A 40 11.27 17.71 -9.44
N LYS A 41 11.12 18.31 -10.61
CA LYS A 41 10.76 19.73 -10.81
C LYS A 41 9.54 19.83 -11.71
N CYS A 42 8.89 21.00 -11.67
CA CYS A 42 7.85 21.31 -12.64
C CYS A 42 8.44 21.37 -14.06
N GLY A 43 7.66 20.93 -15.04
CA GLY A 43 7.98 21.14 -16.45
C GLY A 43 8.01 22.64 -16.81
N SER A 44 8.72 23.00 -17.87
CA SER A 44 8.97 24.41 -18.25
C SER A 44 7.72 25.25 -18.53
N LYS A 45 6.56 24.63 -18.76
CA LYS A 45 5.28 25.32 -19.03
C LYS A 45 4.34 25.39 -17.82
N VAL A 46 4.77 25.01 -16.62
CA VAL A 46 3.99 25.10 -15.39
C VAL A 46 4.69 25.98 -14.36
N THR A 47 3.93 26.53 -13.42
CA THR A 47 4.47 27.34 -12.32
C THR A 47 5.40 26.51 -11.47
N ASP A 48 6.61 27.01 -11.24
CA ASP A 48 7.57 26.39 -10.33
C ASP A 48 7.08 26.50 -8.88
N VAL A 49 7.00 25.37 -8.20
CA VAL A 49 6.59 25.25 -6.81
C VAL A 49 7.68 24.62 -5.94
N GLY A 50 8.92 24.65 -6.43
CA GLY A 50 10.11 24.08 -5.81
C GLY A 50 10.42 22.67 -6.29
N THR A 51 11.48 22.12 -5.75
CA THR A 51 12.05 20.83 -6.13
C THR A 51 11.78 19.79 -5.06
N LEU A 52 11.28 18.59 -5.44
CA LEU A 52 11.32 17.40 -4.60
C LEU A 52 12.69 16.75 -4.79
N LYS A 53 13.44 16.52 -3.70
CA LYS A 53 14.77 15.91 -3.77
C LYS A 53 14.91 14.76 -2.79
N SER A 54 15.39 13.63 -3.27
CA SER A 54 15.85 12.51 -2.45
C SER A 54 17.26 12.11 -2.85
N GLU A 55 18.06 11.65 -1.89
CA GLU A 55 19.47 11.31 -2.07
C GLU A 55 19.80 10.00 -1.38
N VAL A 56 20.75 9.28 -1.97
CA VAL A 56 21.34 8.09 -1.38
C VAL A 56 22.85 8.13 -1.53
N THR A 57 23.55 7.49 -0.59
CA THR A 57 25.00 7.30 -0.66
C THR A 57 25.32 5.83 -0.55
N TYR A 58 26.47 5.44 -1.07
CA TYR A 58 26.95 4.08 -1.06
C TYR A 58 28.33 3.99 -0.40
N ASP A 59 28.64 2.85 0.17
CA ASP A 59 29.97 2.53 0.68
C ASP A 59 30.95 2.16 -0.46
N SER A 60 32.19 1.83 -0.11
CA SER A 60 33.22 1.41 -1.06
C SER A 60 32.86 0.13 -1.83
N ASN A 61 32.01 -0.72 -1.28
CA ASN A 61 31.55 -1.96 -1.89
C ASN A 61 30.32 -1.77 -2.79
N GLY A 62 29.72 -0.55 -2.79
CA GLY A 62 28.51 -0.23 -3.54
C GLY A 62 27.22 -0.59 -2.78
N LEU A 63 27.30 -0.84 -1.47
CA LEU A 63 26.15 -1.05 -0.62
C LEU A 63 25.59 0.30 -0.13
N LEU A 64 24.28 0.40 0.01
CA LEU A 64 23.58 1.63 0.43
C LEU A 64 24.04 2.05 1.83
N SER A 65 24.77 3.16 1.98
CA SER A 65 25.25 3.65 3.27
C SER A 65 24.34 4.69 3.92
N SER A 66 23.56 5.44 3.14
CA SER A 66 22.50 6.28 3.66
C SER A 66 21.42 6.60 2.64
N ALA A 67 20.22 6.90 3.12
CA ALA A 67 19.13 7.46 2.34
C ALA A 67 18.59 8.72 3.02
N THR A 68 18.32 9.76 2.24
CA THR A 68 17.79 11.04 2.71
C THR A 68 16.54 11.39 1.90
N ASP A 69 15.43 11.62 2.59
CA ASP A 69 14.14 11.92 1.98
C ASP A 69 14.01 13.38 1.52
N GLN A 70 12.83 13.73 1.00
CA GLN A 70 12.49 15.07 0.53
C GLN A 70 12.58 16.14 1.64
N ASP A 71 12.36 15.75 2.88
CA ASP A 71 12.41 16.64 4.07
C ASP A 71 13.82 16.82 4.64
N GLY A 72 14.79 16.04 4.14
CA GLY A 72 16.15 16.00 4.65
C GLY A 72 16.35 15.02 5.83
N ASN A 73 15.35 14.20 6.11
CA ASN A 73 15.48 13.15 7.12
C ASN A 73 16.35 12.02 6.59
N LYS A 74 17.21 11.46 7.45
CA LYS A 74 18.26 10.53 7.05
C LYS A 74 18.16 9.21 7.80
N VAL A 75 18.32 8.12 7.06
CA VAL A 75 18.60 6.77 7.59
C VAL A 75 19.98 6.33 7.16
N GLU A 76 20.76 5.81 8.08
CA GLU A 76 22.11 5.26 7.82
C GLU A 76 22.11 3.74 7.94
N TYR A 77 22.95 3.08 7.16
CA TYR A 77 23.06 1.63 7.07
C TYR A 77 24.50 1.19 7.27
N LYS A 78 24.72 0.12 8.04
CA LYS A 78 26.02 -0.51 8.21
C LYS A 78 25.94 -1.99 7.85
N TYR A 79 27.01 -2.49 7.28
CA TYR A 79 27.11 -3.86 6.81
C TYR A 79 28.33 -4.57 7.39
N ASP A 80 28.25 -5.89 7.46
CA ASP A 80 29.42 -6.74 7.64
C ASP A 80 30.33 -6.60 6.41
N GLY A 81 31.60 -6.23 6.63
CA GLY A 81 32.52 -5.96 5.54
C GLY A 81 32.89 -7.18 4.70
N ASN A 82 32.68 -8.39 5.22
CA ASN A 82 33.04 -9.64 4.53
C ASN A 82 31.85 -10.21 3.71
N LYS A 83 30.63 -10.14 4.26
CA LYS A 83 29.44 -10.77 3.68
C LYS A 83 28.51 -9.78 3.00
N GLY A 84 28.63 -8.49 3.30
CA GLY A 84 27.70 -7.47 2.81
C GLY A 84 26.28 -7.57 3.44
N THR A 85 26.14 -8.28 4.57
CA THR A 85 24.88 -8.36 5.31
C THR A 85 24.66 -7.11 6.16
N LEU A 86 23.43 -6.61 6.19
CA LEU A 86 23.05 -5.42 6.98
C LEU A 86 23.15 -5.73 8.48
N THR A 87 24.05 -5.04 9.20
CA THR A 87 24.24 -5.24 10.64
C THR A 87 23.57 -4.19 11.50
N GLN A 88 23.36 -2.97 10.96
CA GLN A 88 22.74 -1.90 11.72
C GLN A 88 22.03 -0.92 10.78
N THR A 89 20.88 -0.40 11.23
CA THR A 89 20.31 0.84 10.71
C THR A 89 20.25 1.89 11.81
N THR A 90 20.49 3.17 11.45
CA THR A 90 20.28 4.31 12.34
C THR A 90 19.27 5.24 11.67
N ASP A 91 18.06 5.25 12.21
CA ASP A 91 17.01 6.16 11.82
C ASP A 91 17.25 7.51 12.52
N LYS A 92 17.53 8.55 11.73
CA LYS A 92 17.77 9.93 12.16
C LYS A 92 16.65 10.87 11.77
N LEU A 93 15.43 10.36 11.56
CA LEU A 93 14.23 11.17 11.33
C LEU A 93 14.04 12.19 12.45
N ASP A 94 14.19 11.76 13.70
CA ASP A 94 14.45 12.66 14.82
C ASP A 94 15.96 12.66 15.15
N SER A 95 16.67 13.71 14.74
CA SER A 95 18.11 13.83 14.98
C SER A 95 18.48 13.91 16.47
N LYS A 96 17.54 14.29 17.35
CA LYS A 96 17.74 14.34 18.80
C LYS A 96 17.52 12.98 19.46
N ASN A 97 16.67 12.15 18.88
CA ASN A 97 16.30 10.83 19.37
C ASN A 97 16.42 9.78 18.25
N PRO A 98 17.64 9.49 17.76
CA PRO A 98 17.81 8.47 16.76
C PRO A 98 17.41 7.10 17.27
N VAL A 99 16.83 6.28 16.38
CA VAL A 99 16.51 4.89 16.67
C VAL A 99 17.54 4.01 15.97
N VAL A 100 18.21 3.18 16.75
CA VAL A 100 19.20 2.22 16.24
C VAL A 100 18.54 0.85 16.21
N THR A 101 18.70 0.14 15.10
CA THR A 101 18.27 -1.25 14.96
C THR A 101 19.47 -2.11 14.58
N ASP A 102 19.82 -3.02 15.46
CA ASP A 102 20.92 -3.98 15.26
C ASP A 102 20.36 -5.31 14.76
N TYR A 103 21.05 -5.91 13.80
CA TYR A 103 20.74 -7.20 13.21
C TYR A 103 21.87 -8.17 13.48
N THR A 104 21.56 -9.36 13.96
CA THR A 104 22.53 -10.47 14.04
C THR A 104 22.06 -11.62 13.18
N TYR A 105 22.99 -12.44 12.73
CA TYR A 105 22.73 -13.54 11.82
C TYR A 105 23.22 -14.86 12.38
N ASP A 106 22.55 -15.94 12.04
CA ASP A 106 23.01 -17.30 12.32
C ASP A 106 24.16 -17.63 11.39
N SER A 107 25.30 -18.05 11.97
CA SER A 107 26.53 -18.30 11.21
C SER A 107 26.44 -19.48 10.21
N ASN A 108 25.49 -20.40 10.41
CA ASN A 108 25.32 -21.59 9.57
C ASN A 108 24.31 -21.39 8.44
N THR A 109 23.38 -20.46 8.62
CA THR A 109 22.24 -20.28 7.71
C THR A 109 22.23 -18.93 7.03
N ASP A 110 22.99 -17.95 7.52
CA ASP A 110 22.98 -16.53 7.13
C ASP A 110 21.57 -15.87 7.28
N GLN A 111 20.69 -16.51 8.07
CA GLN A 111 19.37 -15.99 8.38
C GLN A 111 19.42 -15.07 9.61
N ILE A 112 18.49 -14.12 9.71
CA ILE A 112 18.41 -13.19 10.86
C ILE A 112 18.20 -13.99 12.15
N LYS A 113 19.14 -13.86 13.09
CA LYS A 113 19.09 -14.50 14.42
C LYS A 113 18.41 -13.60 15.44
N SER A 114 18.68 -12.29 15.39
CA SER A 114 17.98 -11.33 16.24
C SER A 114 17.86 -9.95 15.58
N VAL A 115 16.83 -9.24 15.97
CA VAL A 115 16.65 -7.80 15.70
C VAL A 115 16.49 -7.12 17.05
N LYS A 116 17.36 -6.14 17.34
CA LYS A 116 17.28 -5.32 18.55
C LYS A 116 17.14 -3.87 18.16
N GLN A 117 16.09 -3.21 18.65
CA GLN A 117 15.89 -1.79 18.45
C GLN A 117 16.07 -1.05 19.77
N SER A 118 16.77 0.08 19.74
CA SER A 118 16.98 0.95 20.89
C SER A 118 16.82 2.41 20.49
N ASP A 119 16.33 3.23 21.41
CA ASP A 119 16.28 4.68 21.28
C ASP A 119 17.25 5.38 22.25
N SER A 120 17.39 6.70 22.12
CA SER A 120 18.26 7.50 23.00
C SER A 120 17.77 7.61 24.45
N ASN A 121 16.53 7.23 24.74
CA ASN A 121 15.96 7.20 26.08
C ASN A 121 16.21 5.89 26.83
N GLY A 122 16.89 4.94 26.16
CA GLY A 122 17.18 3.63 26.73
C GLY A 122 16.03 2.63 26.61
N ASN A 123 14.99 2.93 25.85
CA ASN A 123 13.97 1.95 25.51
C ASN A 123 14.54 0.91 24.54
N GLU A 124 14.38 -0.35 24.89
CA GLU A 124 14.87 -1.47 24.08
C GLU A 124 13.73 -2.42 23.74
N TYR A 125 13.80 -2.94 22.54
CA TYR A 125 12.89 -3.96 22.02
C TYR A 125 13.69 -4.99 21.25
N SER A 126 13.47 -6.27 21.51
CA SER A 126 14.21 -7.33 20.81
C SER A 126 13.31 -8.49 20.41
N ILE A 127 13.63 -9.07 19.25
CA ILE A 127 13.04 -10.32 18.77
C ILE A 127 14.20 -11.25 18.42
N ALA A 128 14.11 -12.51 18.87
CA ALA A 128 15.05 -13.56 18.48
C ALA A 128 14.33 -14.62 17.63
N TYR A 129 15.08 -15.20 16.69
CA TYR A 129 14.63 -16.22 15.75
C TYR A 129 15.48 -17.45 15.86
N SER A 130 14.86 -18.63 15.76
CA SER A 130 15.56 -19.90 15.71
C SER A 130 15.06 -20.71 14.53
N TYR A 131 15.99 -21.39 13.86
CA TYR A 131 15.72 -22.13 12.63
C TYR A 131 16.10 -23.60 12.78
N SER A 132 15.39 -24.45 12.07
CA SER A 132 15.74 -25.86 11.94
C SER A 132 17.16 -26.03 11.40
N SER A 133 17.97 -26.82 12.06
CA SER A 133 19.31 -27.14 11.57
C SER A 133 19.30 -27.89 10.23
N LYS A 134 18.23 -28.66 9.96
CA LYS A 134 18.05 -29.51 8.77
C LYS A 134 17.38 -28.80 7.63
N SER A 135 16.17 -28.25 7.87
CA SER A 135 15.33 -27.61 6.82
C SER A 135 15.59 -26.14 6.64
N LYS A 136 16.27 -25.48 7.58
CA LYS A 136 16.49 -24.03 7.62
C LYS A 136 15.20 -23.20 7.77
N LEU A 137 14.07 -23.85 8.05
CA LEU A 137 12.79 -23.17 8.28
C LEU A 137 12.75 -22.57 9.69
N LEU A 138 12.01 -21.46 9.85
CA LEU A 138 11.83 -20.76 11.11
C LEU A 138 11.01 -21.61 12.08
N GLU A 139 11.61 -22.09 13.16
CA GLU A 139 10.95 -22.93 14.16
C GLU A 139 10.47 -22.16 15.39
N LYS A 140 11.12 -21.01 15.70
CA LYS A 140 10.77 -20.26 16.90
C LYS A 140 11.02 -18.77 16.73
N ILE A 141 10.11 -17.99 17.28
CA ILE A 141 10.24 -16.54 17.50
C ILE A 141 10.10 -16.31 19.00
N SER A 142 11.12 -15.66 19.61
CA SER A 142 11.07 -15.26 21.03
C SER A 142 10.98 -13.75 21.14
N ARG A 143 9.99 -13.27 21.88
CA ARG A 143 9.74 -11.86 22.15
C ARG A 143 9.32 -11.66 23.60
N ASP A 144 10.00 -10.80 24.34
CA ASP A 144 9.66 -10.43 25.71
C ASP A 144 9.38 -11.65 26.63
N GLY A 145 10.22 -12.70 26.51
CA GLY A 145 10.05 -13.95 27.27
C GLY A 145 8.96 -14.88 26.77
N THR A 146 8.24 -14.51 25.70
CA THR A 146 7.20 -15.33 25.08
C THR A 146 7.75 -16.01 23.84
N ASP A 147 7.62 -17.33 23.78
CA ASP A 147 8.03 -18.15 22.64
C ASP A 147 6.83 -18.52 21.76
N TYR A 148 6.97 -18.23 20.47
CA TYR A 148 6.09 -18.71 19.41
C TYR A 148 6.81 -19.80 18.65
N SER A 149 6.26 -21.02 18.63
CA SER A 149 6.85 -22.16 17.92
C SER A 149 6.03 -22.55 16.69
N ILE A 150 6.75 -23.02 15.67
CA ILE A 150 6.17 -23.44 14.39
C ILE A 150 6.74 -24.82 14.06
N GLN A 151 5.85 -25.73 13.62
CA GLN A 151 6.24 -27.05 13.13
C GLN A 151 5.88 -27.21 11.66
N TYR A 152 6.67 -27.99 10.95
CA TYR A 152 6.54 -28.22 9.52
C TYR A 152 6.51 -29.71 9.20
N ASP A 153 5.86 -30.05 8.10
CA ASP A 153 5.97 -31.37 7.49
C ASP A 153 7.26 -31.53 6.68
N GLU A 154 7.46 -32.68 6.07
CA GLU A 154 8.63 -32.99 5.24
C GLU A 154 8.73 -32.12 3.96
N PHE A 155 7.63 -31.53 3.52
CA PHE A 155 7.54 -30.64 2.36
C PHE A 155 7.76 -29.16 2.72
N GLY A 156 7.89 -28.83 4.01
CA GLY A 156 8.05 -27.47 4.50
C GLY A 156 6.73 -26.72 4.71
N ASN A 157 5.59 -27.40 4.69
CA ASN A 157 4.32 -26.79 5.02
C ASN A 157 4.17 -26.68 6.55
N LYS A 158 3.68 -25.53 7.02
CA LYS A 158 3.39 -25.29 8.43
C LYS A 158 2.23 -26.20 8.89
N ILE A 159 2.48 -27.09 9.84
CA ILE A 159 1.46 -28.01 10.36
C ILE A 159 0.94 -27.63 11.75
N ASP A 160 1.72 -26.88 12.55
CA ASP A 160 1.29 -26.44 13.88
C ASP A 160 1.97 -25.12 14.26
N SER A 161 1.30 -24.34 15.09
CA SER A 161 1.87 -23.16 15.73
C SER A 161 1.35 -23.01 17.15
N LYS A 162 2.25 -22.61 18.07
CA LYS A 162 1.96 -22.48 19.51
C LYS A 162 2.52 -21.17 20.05
N VAL A 163 1.95 -20.70 21.15
CA VAL A 163 2.52 -19.71 22.03
C VAL A 163 2.72 -20.36 23.41
N GLY A 164 3.97 -20.47 23.86
CA GLY A 164 4.31 -21.33 25.00
C GLY A 164 3.81 -22.77 24.75
N SER A 165 2.99 -23.30 25.65
CA SER A 165 2.35 -24.63 25.52
C SER A 165 1.00 -24.60 24.79
N GLN A 166 0.42 -23.44 24.55
CA GLN A 166 -0.93 -23.29 23.99
C GLN A 166 -0.91 -23.35 22.48
N SER A 167 -1.68 -24.27 21.87
CA SER A 167 -1.86 -24.29 20.42
C SER A 167 -2.61 -23.05 19.94
N LEU A 168 -2.09 -22.40 18.90
CA LEU A 168 -2.74 -21.31 18.18
C LEU A 168 -3.54 -21.88 17.01
N ALA A 169 -2.91 -22.74 16.22
CA ALA A 169 -3.54 -23.34 15.06
C ALA A 169 -2.76 -24.56 14.56
N SER A 170 -3.49 -25.54 14.05
CA SER A 170 -2.96 -26.69 13.30
C SER A 170 -3.50 -26.70 11.87
N TYR A 171 -2.72 -27.24 10.93
CA TYR A 171 -2.98 -27.18 9.50
C TYR A 171 -2.88 -28.57 8.89
N SER A 172 -3.72 -28.87 7.91
CA SER A 172 -3.62 -30.09 7.12
C SER A 172 -3.61 -29.77 5.62
N TYR A 173 -2.86 -30.57 4.88
CA TYR A 173 -2.65 -30.38 3.44
C TYR A 173 -3.03 -31.62 2.66
N GLY A 174 -3.28 -31.48 1.39
CA GLY A 174 -3.49 -32.59 0.46
C GLY A 174 -2.19 -33.39 0.27
N ALA A 175 -2.32 -34.63 -0.20
CA ALA A 175 -1.17 -35.49 -0.49
C ALA A 175 -0.21 -34.85 -1.49
N ASN A 176 1.09 -35.12 -1.34
CA ASN A 176 2.15 -34.64 -2.24
C ASN A 176 2.24 -33.11 -2.33
N ASN A 177 2.32 -32.42 -1.19
CA ASN A 177 2.45 -30.96 -1.10
C ASN A 177 1.33 -30.17 -1.80
N ARG A 178 0.11 -30.67 -1.71
CA ARG A 178 -1.07 -30.01 -2.29
C ARG A 178 -1.60 -28.89 -1.40
N PRO A 179 -2.59 -28.08 -1.86
CA PRO A 179 -3.08 -26.93 -1.14
C PRO A 179 -3.62 -27.27 0.26
N LEU A 180 -3.72 -26.24 1.12
CA LEU A 180 -4.26 -26.32 2.47
C LEU A 180 -5.69 -26.88 2.46
N LEU A 181 -5.92 -28.00 3.14
CA LEU A 181 -7.25 -28.60 3.26
C LEU A 181 -8.01 -28.09 4.47
N SER A 182 -7.33 -27.89 5.59
CA SER A 182 -7.97 -27.35 6.79
C SER A 182 -7.02 -26.62 7.72
N LEU A 183 -7.62 -25.76 8.52
CA LEU A 183 -7.02 -25.01 9.62
C LEU A 183 -7.92 -25.21 10.85
N THR A 184 -7.35 -25.68 11.96
CA THR A 184 -8.05 -25.78 13.24
C THR A 184 -7.38 -24.83 14.23
N TYR A 185 -8.13 -23.87 14.76
CA TYR A 185 -7.65 -22.94 15.80
C TYR A 185 -7.55 -23.63 17.15
N GLY A 186 -6.72 -23.12 18.05
CA GLY A 186 -6.58 -23.62 19.42
C GLY A 186 -7.87 -23.63 20.22
N THR A 187 -8.87 -22.84 19.83
CA THR A 187 -10.23 -22.82 20.36
C THR A 187 -11.10 -24.01 19.88
N GLY A 188 -10.58 -24.85 18.97
CA GLY A 188 -11.29 -25.98 18.35
C GLY A 188 -12.11 -25.59 17.11
N GLN A 189 -12.19 -24.34 16.75
CA GLN A 189 -12.87 -23.91 15.51
C GLN A 189 -12.09 -24.39 14.29
N ASN A 190 -12.81 -24.98 13.32
CA ASN A 190 -12.21 -25.52 12.09
C ASN A 190 -12.68 -24.74 10.86
N VAL A 191 -11.73 -24.45 9.97
CA VAL A 191 -11.97 -23.94 8.61
C VAL A 191 -11.42 -24.96 7.63
N SER A 192 -12.23 -25.41 6.67
CA SER A 192 -11.77 -26.34 5.64
C SER A 192 -12.10 -25.83 4.24
N TYR A 193 -11.29 -26.26 3.27
CA TYR A 193 -11.29 -25.82 1.90
C TYR A 193 -11.46 -26.98 0.94
N ALA A 194 -12.16 -26.75 -0.15
CA ALA A 194 -12.13 -27.58 -1.32
C ALA A 194 -11.78 -26.74 -2.54
N TYR A 195 -11.14 -27.36 -3.51
CA TYR A 195 -10.59 -26.71 -4.69
C TYR A 195 -11.23 -27.25 -5.96
N ASP A 196 -11.21 -26.45 -7.01
CA ASP A 196 -11.55 -26.88 -8.35
C ASP A 196 -10.36 -27.62 -9.02
N GLU A 197 -10.54 -28.06 -10.25
CA GLU A 197 -9.51 -28.75 -11.04
C GLU A 197 -8.30 -27.87 -11.38
N PHE A 198 -8.44 -26.54 -11.31
CA PHE A 198 -7.38 -25.57 -11.57
C PHE A 198 -6.63 -25.13 -10.31
N GLY A 199 -7.06 -25.60 -9.12
CA GLY A 199 -6.46 -25.24 -7.83
C GLY A 199 -7.04 -23.98 -7.19
N ASN A 200 -8.12 -23.40 -7.70
CA ASN A 200 -8.80 -22.28 -7.06
C ASN A 200 -9.70 -22.78 -5.92
N VAL A 201 -9.81 -21.98 -4.85
CA VAL A 201 -10.75 -22.30 -3.76
C VAL A 201 -12.18 -22.27 -4.29
N LYS A 202 -12.84 -23.44 -4.24
CA LYS A 202 -14.24 -23.61 -4.65
C LYS A 202 -15.21 -23.54 -3.47
N THR A 203 -14.81 -24.06 -2.31
CA THR A 203 -15.66 -24.13 -1.12
C THR A 203 -14.86 -23.82 0.12
N ARG A 204 -15.45 -23.06 1.04
CA ARG A 204 -14.95 -22.89 2.41
C ARG A 204 -16.04 -23.28 3.40
N LYS A 205 -15.67 -24.10 4.39
CA LYS A 205 -16.55 -24.53 5.46
C LYS A 205 -16.05 -24.03 6.81
N TYR A 206 -16.97 -23.77 7.72
CA TYR A 206 -16.70 -23.53 9.14
C TYR A 206 -17.34 -24.62 9.97
N ASN A 207 -16.53 -25.31 10.77
CA ASN A 207 -16.97 -26.43 11.60
C ASN A 207 -17.83 -27.46 10.80
N GLY A 208 -17.36 -27.79 9.58
CA GLY A 208 -18.02 -28.75 8.68
C GLY A 208 -19.20 -28.18 7.88
N LYS A 209 -19.74 -27.01 8.24
CA LYS A 209 -20.85 -26.38 7.50
C LYS A 209 -20.32 -25.48 6.38
N THR A 210 -20.86 -25.61 5.17
CA THR A 210 -20.52 -24.76 4.05
C THR A 210 -20.86 -23.31 4.36
N ALA A 211 -19.84 -22.44 4.29
CA ALA A 211 -19.97 -21.02 4.52
C ALA A 211 -19.98 -20.24 3.19
N PHE A 212 -19.12 -20.65 2.24
CA PHE A 212 -19.00 -20.02 0.94
C PHE A 212 -18.80 -21.04 -0.15
N ASN A 213 -19.35 -20.77 -1.34
CA ASN A 213 -18.98 -21.40 -2.59
C ASN A 213 -18.65 -20.33 -3.63
N TRP A 214 -17.57 -20.57 -4.37
CA TRP A 214 -17.13 -19.71 -5.49
C TRP A 214 -17.18 -20.49 -6.79
N TYR A 215 -17.51 -19.80 -7.85
CA TYR A 215 -17.52 -20.29 -9.21
C TYR A 215 -16.63 -19.36 -10.04
N SER A 216 -15.68 -19.95 -10.74
CA SER A 216 -14.76 -19.19 -11.60
C SER A 216 -15.01 -19.49 -13.08
N ASP A 217 -14.65 -18.53 -13.92
CA ASP A 217 -14.55 -18.77 -15.36
C ASP A 217 -13.26 -19.51 -15.71
N ARG A 218 -13.04 -19.79 -17.00
CA ARG A 218 -11.81 -20.46 -17.46
C ARG A 218 -10.53 -19.64 -17.25
N GLY A 219 -10.64 -18.35 -17.09
CA GLY A 219 -9.52 -17.44 -16.78
C GLY A 219 -9.19 -17.35 -15.28
N GLY A 220 -9.97 -18.03 -14.42
CA GLY A 220 -9.81 -17.99 -12.97
C GLY A 220 -10.51 -16.80 -12.29
N ASN A 221 -11.25 -15.96 -13.02
CA ASN A 221 -12.02 -14.88 -12.42
C ASN A 221 -13.26 -15.44 -11.72
N ILE A 222 -13.52 -15.01 -10.49
CA ILE A 222 -14.73 -15.40 -9.77
C ILE A 222 -15.93 -14.75 -10.44
N ILE A 223 -16.85 -15.54 -10.99
CA ILE A 223 -18.09 -15.07 -11.63
C ILE A 223 -19.30 -15.12 -10.71
N ARG A 224 -19.21 -15.92 -9.63
CA ARG A 224 -20.28 -16.05 -8.61
C ARG A 224 -19.73 -16.43 -7.25
N GLU A 225 -20.28 -15.84 -6.20
CA GLU A 225 -20.08 -16.20 -4.81
C GLU A 225 -21.43 -16.48 -4.14
N ASN A 226 -21.55 -17.63 -3.48
CA ASN A 226 -22.64 -17.94 -2.56
C ASN A 226 -22.13 -17.76 -1.13
N ASP A 227 -22.63 -16.78 -0.41
CA ASP A 227 -22.40 -16.57 1.03
C ASP A 227 -23.60 -17.11 1.82
N TYR A 228 -23.42 -18.32 2.36
CA TYR A 228 -24.47 -18.99 3.15
C TYR A 228 -24.61 -18.42 4.55
N LEU A 229 -23.59 -17.71 5.07
CA LEU A 229 -23.65 -17.09 6.40
C LEU A 229 -24.57 -15.88 6.41
N ASN A 230 -24.48 -15.04 5.38
CA ASN A 230 -25.27 -13.82 5.23
C ASN A 230 -26.43 -13.99 4.26
N LYS A 231 -26.64 -15.21 3.72
CA LYS A 231 -27.65 -15.53 2.73
C LYS A 231 -27.60 -14.59 1.53
N ARG A 232 -26.42 -14.46 0.93
CA ARG A 232 -26.17 -13.59 -0.21
C ARG A 232 -25.66 -14.38 -1.41
N LEU A 233 -26.07 -13.93 -2.57
CA LEU A 233 -25.55 -14.36 -3.86
C LEU A 233 -24.92 -13.14 -4.52
N THR A 234 -23.64 -13.23 -4.88
CA THR A 234 -22.95 -12.18 -5.62
C THR A 234 -22.56 -12.70 -6.99
N ASP A 235 -22.97 -12.02 -8.04
CA ASP A 235 -22.56 -12.25 -9.43
C ASP A 235 -21.60 -11.17 -9.90
N PHE A 236 -20.55 -11.57 -10.61
CA PHE A 236 -19.52 -10.70 -11.18
C PHE A 236 -19.49 -10.86 -12.70
N THR A 237 -19.27 -9.77 -13.41
CA THR A 237 -19.09 -9.76 -14.87
C THR A 237 -17.87 -8.94 -15.20
N TYR A 238 -17.06 -9.46 -16.12
CA TYR A 238 -15.81 -8.83 -16.54
C TYR A 238 -15.89 -8.48 -18.03
N ASP A 239 -15.11 -7.48 -18.44
CA ASP A 239 -14.91 -7.19 -19.86
C ASP A 239 -13.85 -8.12 -20.49
N THR A 240 -13.61 -7.95 -21.77
CA THR A 240 -12.64 -8.76 -22.53
C THR A 240 -11.19 -8.59 -22.09
N THR A 241 -10.89 -7.56 -21.30
CA THR A 241 -9.56 -7.30 -20.72
C THR A 241 -9.45 -7.76 -19.26
N GLY A 242 -10.50 -8.40 -18.72
CA GLY A 242 -10.52 -8.92 -17.35
C GLY A 242 -10.88 -7.89 -16.28
N ARG A 243 -11.36 -6.68 -16.64
CA ARG A 243 -11.78 -5.67 -15.67
C ARG A 243 -13.22 -5.92 -15.23
N LEU A 244 -13.50 -5.77 -13.94
CA LEU A 244 -14.85 -5.91 -13.38
C LEU A 244 -15.77 -4.80 -13.94
N VAL A 245 -16.79 -5.16 -14.70
CA VAL A 245 -17.77 -4.20 -15.24
C VAL A 245 -19.09 -4.23 -14.50
N ARG A 246 -19.40 -5.31 -13.78
CA ARG A 246 -20.64 -5.42 -13.02
C ARG A 246 -20.48 -6.35 -11.82
N GLN A 247 -21.07 -5.94 -10.71
CA GLN A 247 -21.27 -6.76 -9.50
C GLN A 247 -22.74 -6.61 -9.06
N THR A 248 -23.41 -7.72 -8.76
CA THR A 248 -24.76 -7.69 -8.20
C THR A 248 -24.83 -8.57 -6.98
N VAL A 249 -25.44 -8.06 -5.92
CA VAL A 249 -25.66 -8.80 -4.66
C VAL A 249 -27.18 -8.96 -4.46
N ALA A 250 -27.61 -10.17 -4.29
CA ALA A 250 -29.00 -10.54 -4.09
C ALA A 250 -29.18 -11.33 -2.79
N ASP A 251 -30.38 -11.27 -2.22
CA ASP A 251 -30.80 -12.11 -1.11
C ASP A 251 -31.06 -13.54 -1.61
N SER A 252 -30.32 -14.51 -1.12
CA SER A 252 -30.47 -15.93 -1.45
C SER A 252 -31.37 -16.70 -0.48
N SER A 253 -31.98 -16.03 0.50
CA SER A 253 -32.95 -16.67 1.42
C SER A 253 -34.30 -16.94 0.77
N VAL A 254 -34.59 -16.26 -0.35
CA VAL A 254 -35.85 -16.41 -1.09
C VAL A 254 -35.71 -17.57 -2.07
N THR A 255 -36.43 -18.65 -1.83
CA THR A 255 -36.53 -19.79 -2.75
C THR A 255 -37.50 -19.47 -3.90
N GLY A 256 -36.98 -19.30 -5.11
CA GLY A 256 -37.75 -19.01 -6.32
C GLY A 256 -36.87 -18.43 -7.41
N SER A 257 -37.41 -18.29 -8.63
CA SER A 257 -36.64 -17.89 -9.83
C SER A 257 -36.17 -16.41 -9.84
N SER A 258 -36.34 -15.67 -8.73
CA SER A 258 -35.94 -14.25 -8.63
C SER A 258 -35.35 -13.95 -7.27
N ASN A 259 -34.02 -14.17 -7.13
CA ASN A 259 -33.30 -13.61 -5.99
C ASN A 259 -33.52 -12.09 -5.92
N LYS A 260 -34.00 -11.58 -4.78
CA LYS A 260 -34.25 -10.15 -4.60
C LYS A 260 -32.93 -9.39 -4.63
N LEU A 261 -32.74 -8.50 -5.61
CA LEU A 261 -31.59 -7.62 -5.66
C LEU A 261 -31.52 -6.77 -4.38
N LEU A 262 -30.39 -6.81 -3.69
CA LEU A 262 -30.07 -5.94 -2.57
C LEU A 262 -29.37 -4.67 -3.06
N PHE A 263 -28.28 -4.84 -3.79
CA PHE A 263 -27.54 -3.75 -4.44
C PHE A 263 -26.68 -4.30 -5.58
N GLY A 264 -26.24 -3.39 -6.44
CA GLY A 264 -25.32 -3.70 -7.52
C GLY A 264 -24.49 -2.49 -7.93
N PHE A 265 -23.35 -2.78 -8.57
CA PHE A 265 -22.44 -1.78 -9.11
C PHE A 265 -22.20 -2.07 -10.59
N GLU A 266 -22.10 -1.02 -11.39
CA GLU A 266 -21.65 -1.10 -12.79
C GLU A 266 -20.54 -0.07 -12.99
N TYR A 267 -19.46 -0.50 -13.64
CA TYR A 267 -18.26 0.30 -13.86
C TYR A 267 -18.06 0.53 -15.36
N SER A 268 -17.67 1.74 -15.72
CA SER A 268 -17.15 2.07 -17.04
C SER A 268 -15.72 2.57 -16.91
N TYR A 269 -14.88 2.27 -17.88
CA TYR A 269 -13.46 2.60 -17.85
C TYR A 269 -13.05 3.37 -19.10
N ASP A 270 -12.00 4.18 -18.98
CA ASP A 270 -11.26 4.72 -20.11
C ASP A 270 -10.14 3.76 -20.57
N LEU A 271 -9.38 4.20 -21.58
CA LEU A 271 -8.25 3.42 -22.12
C LEU A 271 -7.06 3.31 -21.16
N ASN A 272 -7.01 4.16 -20.13
CA ASN A 272 -5.98 4.12 -19.07
C ASN A 272 -6.41 3.30 -17.86
N ASN A 273 -7.55 2.59 -17.94
CA ASN A 273 -8.16 1.81 -16.86
C ASN A 273 -8.71 2.65 -15.70
N ASN A 274 -8.94 3.95 -15.87
CA ASN A 274 -9.61 4.75 -14.88
C ASN A 274 -11.12 4.51 -14.92
N ILE A 275 -11.76 4.45 -13.75
CA ILE A 275 -13.21 4.37 -13.65
C ILE A 275 -13.82 5.73 -14.06
N THR A 276 -14.51 5.78 -15.20
CA THR A 276 -15.17 7.00 -15.69
C THR A 276 -16.62 7.12 -15.24
N GLN A 277 -17.24 6.00 -14.89
CA GLN A 277 -18.59 5.97 -14.32
C GLN A 277 -18.74 4.83 -13.31
N LEU A 278 -19.40 5.13 -12.20
CA LEU A 278 -19.91 4.17 -11.23
C LEU A 278 -21.42 4.32 -11.12
N VAL A 279 -22.14 3.26 -11.47
CA VAL A 279 -23.59 3.17 -11.25
C VAL A 279 -23.83 2.27 -10.04
N THR A 280 -24.48 2.81 -9.01
CA THR A 280 -24.95 2.04 -7.85
C THR A 280 -26.45 1.84 -7.97
N LYS A 281 -26.89 0.59 -7.90
CA LYS A 281 -28.31 0.21 -7.97
C LYS A 281 -28.74 -0.43 -6.65
N THR A 282 -29.86 -0.01 -6.13
CA THR A 282 -30.57 -0.69 -5.04
C THR A 282 -31.98 -1.05 -5.56
N THR A 283 -32.81 -1.70 -4.72
CA THR A 283 -34.22 -1.98 -5.07
C THR A 283 -34.97 -0.74 -5.51
N ASP A 284 -34.66 0.41 -4.90
CA ASP A 284 -35.50 1.62 -4.99
C ASP A 284 -34.79 2.78 -5.71
N LYS A 285 -33.49 2.70 -5.92
CA LYS A 285 -32.71 3.83 -6.42
C LYS A 285 -31.58 3.40 -7.34
N THR A 286 -31.35 4.21 -8.37
CA THR A 286 -30.14 4.16 -9.20
C THR A 286 -29.38 5.48 -9.06
N VAL A 287 -28.11 5.40 -8.68
CA VAL A 287 -27.20 6.53 -8.53
C VAL A 287 -26.09 6.39 -9.57
N LYS A 288 -25.87 7.44 -10.37
CA LYS A 288 -24.80 7.47 -11.39
C LYS A 288 -23.81 8.56 -11.05
N ASN A 289 -22.60 8.17 -10.70
CA ASN A 289 -21.49 9.09 -10.48
C ASN A 289 -20.52 9.01 -11.66
N LYS A 290 -19.99 10.16 -12.09
CA LYS A 290 -19.06 10.24 -13.22
C LYS A 290 -17.74 10.84 -12.78
N PHE A 291 -16.67 10.37 -13.39
CA PHE A 291 -15.31 10.84 -13.16
C PHE A 291 -14.68 11.23 -14.50
N THR A 292 -13.88 12.27 -14.50
CA THR A 292 -13.01 12.61 -15.63
C THR A 292 -11.58 12.74 -15.13
N PHE A 293 -10.64 12.46 -16.01
CA PHE A 293 -9.21 12.52 -15.69
C PHE A 293 -8.52 13.53 -16.60
N GLY A 294 -7.50 14.18 -16.08
CA GLY A 294 -6.62 15.07 -16.82
C GLY A 294 -5.64 14.29 -17.71
N LYS A 295 -4.84 15.05 -18.45
CA LYS A 295 -3.82 14.48 -19.35
C LYS A 295 -2.74 13.69 -18.59
N ASP A 296 -2.49 14.04 -17.35
CA ASP A 296 -1.55 13.42 -16.40
C ASP A 296 -2.14 12.23 -15.65
N ASN A 297 -3.33 11.79 -16.06
CA ASN A 297 -4.08 10.70 -15.44
C ASN A 297 -4.53 10.98 -13.99
N LEU A 298 -4.54 12.26 -13.58
CA LEU A 298 -5.10 12.67 -12.30
C LEU A 298 -6.59 12.95 -12.41
N PRO A 299 -7.39 12.72 -11.34
CA PRO A 299 -8.80 13.08 -11.31
C PRO A 299 -8.98 14.58 -11.64
N ALA A 300 -9.78 14.90 -12.64
CA ALA A 300 -10.11 16.27 -13.02
C ALA A 300 -11.46 16.69 -12.45
N THR A 301 -12.46 15.80 -12.53
CA THR A 301 -13.77 16.08 -11.97
C THR A 301 -14.45 14.84 -11.41
N PHE A 302 -15.28 15.04 -10.40
CA PHE A 302 -16.22 14.07 -9.88
C PHE A 302 -17.62 14.67 -9.91
N THR A 303 -18.57 14.04 -10.63
CA THR A 303 -19.95 14.51 -10.75
C THR A 303 -20.89 13.51 -10.10
N LEU A 304 -21.60 13.96 -9.07
CA LEU A 304 -22.64 13.19 -8.39
C LEU A 304 -23.92 13.09 -9.25
N SER A 305 -24.72 12.07 -9.01
CA SER A 305 -26.03 11.90 -9.67
C SER A 305 -27.00 13.07 -9.44
N THR A 306 -26.78 13.85 -8.39
CA THR A 306 -27.55 15.07 -8.06
C THR A 306 -27.14 16.27 -8.92
N GLY A 307 -26.14 16.13 -9.80
CA GLY A 307 -25.57 17.23 -10.57
C GLY A 307 -24.49 18.02 -9.83
N LYS A 308 -24.30 17.81 -8.54
CA LYS A 308 -23.16 18.42 -7.81
C LYS A 308 -21.85 17.94 -8.39
N LYS A 309 -20.89 18.85 -8.57
CA LYS A 309 -19.60 18.57 -9.22
C LYS A 309 -18.46 19.06 -8.36
N VAL A 310 -17.49 18.19 -8.15
CA VAL A 310 -16.18 18.55 -7.57
C VAL A 310 -15.17 18.68 -8.70
N ASN A 311 -14.47 19.80 -8.76
CA ASN A 311 -13.32 20.02 -9.65
C ASN A 311 -12.05 19.93 -8.81
N TYR A 312 -11.00 19.33 -9.36
CA TYR A 312 -9.70 19.16 -8.72
C TYR A 312 -8.66 19.98 -9.47
N THR A 313 -7.81 20.68 -8.74
CA THR A 313 -6.69 21.45 -9.30
C THR A 313 -5.39 21.01 -8.63
N TYR A 314 -4.36 20.86 -9.43
CA TYR A 314 -3.06 20.39 -8.99
C TYR A 314 -1.97 21.41 -9.33
N ASP A 315 -0.89 21.38 -8.58
CA ASP A 315 0.32 22.14 -8.93
C ASP A 315 1.19 21.35 -9.93
N GLY A 316 2.32 21.94 -10.31
CA GLY A 316 3.24 21.35 -11.28
C GLY A 316 3.96 20.09 -10.78
N LEU A 317 3.82 19.72 -9.51
CA LEU A 317 4.31 18.47 -8.91
C LEU A 317 3.18 17.47 -8.64
N ASN A 318 2.02 17.66 -9.27
CA ASN A 318 0.82 16.81 -9.13
C ASN A 318 0.26 16.75 -7.70
N ARG A 319 0.56 17.75 -6.85
CA ARG A 319 -0.04 17.85 -5.52
C ARG A 319 -1.36 18.59 -5.63
N LEU A 320 -2.40 18.11 -4.95
CA LEU A 320 -3.73 18.72 -4.94
C LEU A 320 -3.66 20.11 -4.27
N THR A 321 -3.96 21.18 -4.99
CA THR A 321 -3.96 22.54 -4.46
C THR A 321 -5.33 23.08 -4.16
N LYS A 322 -6.36 22.57 -4.85
CA LYS A 322 -7.74 23.01 -4.66
C LYS A 322 -8.75 21.94 -5.04
N THR A 323 -9.82 21.82 -4.25
CA THR A 323 -11.08 21.26 -4.68
C THR A 323 -12.16 22.31 -4.67
N SER A 324 -13.08 22.25 -5.64
CA SER A 324 -14.19 23.19 -5.76
C SER A 324 -15.49 22.43 -5.97
N LEU A 325 -16.33 22.38 -4.93
CA LEU A 325 -17.66 21.78 -5.01
C LEU A 325 -18.66 22.81 -5.53
N THR A 326 -19.15 22.60 -6.75
CA THR A 326 -20.20 23.41 -7.34
C THR A 326 -21.56 22.71 -7.17
N THR A 327 -22.55 23.50 -6.74
CA THR A 327 -23.97 23.11 -6.70
C THR A 327 -24.74 23.97 -7.68
N SER A 328 -25.94 23.55 -8.09
CA SER A 328 -26.74 24.27 -9.08
C SER A 328 -27.25 25.66 -8.63
N ALA A 329 -27.14 25.99 -7.33
CA ALA A 329 -27.76 27.18 -6.73
C ALA A 329 -26.85 28.11 -5.97
N ASP A 330 -25.64 27.68 -5.58
CA ASP A 330 -24.81 28.40 -4.62
C ASP A 330 -23.40 28.71 -5.12
N LYS A 331 -22.71 29.65 -4.43
CA LYS A 331 -21.28 29.84 -4.63
C LYS A 331 -20.52 28.52 -4.41
N PRO A 332 -19.49 28.21 -5.21
CA PRO A 332 -18.68 27.05 -5.01
C PRO A 332 -18.09 27.01 -3.58
N ILE A 333 -18.10 25.84 -2.96
CA ILE A 333 -17.37 25.60 -1.72
C ILE A 333 -15.97 25.18 -2.12
N ASP A 334 -15.02 26.05 -1.85
CA ASP A 334 -13.61 25.82 -2.16
C ASP A 334 -12.88 25.27 -0.95
N THR A 335 -12.04 24.25 -1.18
CA THR A 335 -11.01 23.83 -0.24
C THR A 335 -9.67 24.00 -0.90
N THR A 336 -8.75 24.72 -0.26
CA THR A 336 -7.39 24.94 -0.76
C THR A 336 -6.38 24.26 0.14
N TYR A 337 -5.27 23.79 -0.44
CA TYR A 337 -4.25 23.01 0.23
C TYR A 337 -2.88 23.67 0.06
N THR A 338 -2.06 23.68 1.11
CA THR A 338 -0.67 24.13 1.05
C THR A 338 0.26 23.05 1.61
N TYR A 339 1.52 23.08 1.18
CA TYR A 339 2.51 22.06 1.53
C TYR A 339 3.71 22.68 2.24
N PHE A 340 4.39 21.90 3.08
CA PHE A 340 5.60 22.35 3.73
C PHE A 340 6.74 22.53 2.72
N ALA A 341 7.53 23.58 2.93
CA ALA A 341 8.87 23.64 2.35
C ALA A 341 9.76 22.55 2.99
N SER A 342 10.76 22.11 2.25
CA SER A 342 11.75 21.16 2.77
C SER A 342 12.70 21.86 3.75
N LYS A 343 13.21 21.14 4.73
CA LYS A 343 14.31 21.58 5.60
C LYS A 343 15.65 21.74 4.84
N ARG A 344 15.72 21.30 3.58
CA ARG A 344 16.91 21.41 2.72
C ARG A 344 17.19 22.84 2.22
N GLY A 345 16.21 23.73 2.26
CA GLY A 345 16.31 25.14 1.83
C GLY A 345 15.09 25.60 1.05
N SER A 346 15.09 26.91 0.70
CA SER A 346 13.96 27.62 0.07
C SER A 346 13.56 27.06 -1.30
N ASP A 347 14.51 26.47 -2.03
CA ASP A 347 14.30 25.95 -3.38
C ASP A 347 13.70 24.54 -3.39
N TYR A 348 13.55 23.96 -2.19
CA TYR A 348 13.03 22.59 -2.03
C TYR A 348 11.68 22.58 -1.32
N THR A 349 10.84 21.65 -1.72
CA THR A 349 9.50 21.44 -1.19
C THR A 349 9.28 19.98 -0.78
N THR A 350 8.13 19.71 -0.18
CA THR A 350 7.73 18.35 0.24
C THR A 350 6.33 18.02 -0.27
N THR A 351 5.92 16.77 -0.11
CA THR A 351 4.54 16.34 -0.32
C THR A 351 3.70 16.42 0.96
N LYS A 352 4.29 16.90 2.08
CA LYS A 352 3.63 16.97 3.39
C LYS A 352 2.65 18.14 3.46
N LEU A 353 1.39 17.87 3.76
CA LEU A 353 0.34 18.88 3.87
C LEU A 353 0.62 19.81 5.06
N LYS A 354 0.65 21.13 4.80
CA LYS A 354 0.83 22.17 5.84
C LYS A 354 -0.50 22.66 6.36
N SER A 355 -1.40 22.98 5.45
CA SER A 355 -2.73 23.45 5.81
C SER A 355 -3.76 23.14 4.74
N GLU A 356 -5.02 23.09 5.16
CA GLU A 356 -6.16 23.21 4.27
C GLU A 356 -7.07 24.35 4.75
N THR A 357 -7.75 24.99 3.81
CA THR A 357 -8.75 26.04 4.11
C THR A 357 -10.06 25.63 3.47
N ILE A 358 -11.07 25.37 4.27
CA ILE A 358 -12.40 24.91 3.87
C ILE A 358 -13.39 26.05 4.08
N ASN A 359 -13.94 26.62 3.02
CA ASN A 359 -14.91 27.73 3.08
C ASN A 359 -14.46 28.89 3.97
N GLY A 360 -13.16 29.20 4.00
CA GLY A 360 -12.56 30.28 4.78
C GLY A 360 -12.04 29.87 6.15
N GLU A 361 -12.39 28.71 6.69
CA GLU A 361 -11.85 28.18 7.93
C GLU A 361 -10.53 27.44 7.66
N LYS A 362 -9.46 27.84 8.38
CA LYS A 362 -8.12 27.30 8.16
C LYS A 362 -7.76 26.23 9.17
N TYR A 363 -7.38 25.06 8.70
CA TYR A 363 -6.82 23.96 9.48
C TYR A 363 -5.33 23.86 9.19
N GLU A 364 -4.51 23.84 10.23
CA GLU A 364 -3.05 23.69 10.14
C GLU A 364 -2.59 22.42 10.86
N TYR A 365 -1.64 21.72 10.23
CA TYR A 365 -1.15 20.44 10.70
C TYR A 365 0.27 20.56 11.22
N LYS A 366 0.55 19.92 12.36
CA LYS A 366 1.92 19.68 12.82
C LYS A 366 2.22 18.21 12.82
N TYR A 367 3.47 17.90 12.66
CA TYR A 367 3.95 16.54 12.54
C TYR A 367 5.13 16.28 13.44
N ASP A 368 5.22 15.07 13.98
CA ASP A 368 6.46 14.56 14.56
C ASP A 368 7.52 14.28 13.45
N ALA A 369 8.70 13.88 13.90
CA ALA A 369 9.81 13.56 12.98
C ALA A 369 9.50 12.38 12.05
N ARG A 370 8.57 11.51 12.40
CA ARG A 370 8.13 10.34 11.62
C ARG A 370 6.92 10.63 10.72
N SER A 371 6.55 11.91 10.59
CA SER A 371 5.41 12.36 9.79
C SER A 371 4.03 11.92 10.30
N ASN A 372 3.91 11.55 11.58
CA ASN A 372 2.62 11.41 12.23
C ASN A 372 2.08 12.80 12.59
N ILE A 373 0.78 13.03 12.40
CA ILE A 373 0.12 14.28 12.83
C ILE A 373 0.13 14.32 14.36
N THR A 374 0.68 15.39 14.94
CA THR A 374 0.69 15.64 16.40
C THR A 374 -0.35 16.66 16.84
N ASP A 375 -0.61 17.64 16.01
CA ASP A 375 -1.56 18.71 16.28
C ASP A 375 -2.36 19.04 15.02
N VAL A 376 -3.62 19.34 15.21
CA VAL A 376 -4.47 19.99 14.24
C VAL A 376 -5.03 21.25 14.90
N THR A 377 -4.80 22.41 14.30
CA THR A 377 -5.40 23.66 14.78
C THR A 377 -6.41 24.17 13.78
N LYS A 378 -7.55 24.70 14.24
CA LYS A 378 -8.53 25.42 13.45
C LYS A 378 -8.43 26.91 13.78
N ASP A 379 -8.10 27.74 12.80
CA ASP A 379 -7.90 29.19 12.95
C ASP A 379 -6.99 29.52 14.17
N GLY A 380 -5.94 28.72 14.38
CA GLY A 380 -4.98 28.84 15.46
C GLY A 380 -5.36 28.21 16.79
N VAL A 381 -6.55 27.61 16.92
CA VAL A 381 -7.02 26.93 18.13
C VAL A 381 -6.87 25.41 17.97
N LEU A 382 -6.21 24.75 18.94
CA LEU A 382 -6.02 23.30 18.96
C LEU A 382 -7.39 22.57 19.01
N GLN A 383 -7.54 21.53 18.20
CA GLN A 383 -8.74 20.72 18.07
C GLN A 383 -8.63 19.41 18.85
#